data_055e1fb6e59bf5b2cbe88d14b3bafe92
#
_entry.id   055e1fb6e59bf5b2cbe88d14b3bafe92
#
_cell.length_a   1.000
_cell.length_b   1.000
_cell.length_c   1.000
_cell.angle_alpha   90.00
_cell.angle_beta   90.00
_cell.angle_gamma   90.00
#
_symmetry.space_group_name_H-M   'P 1'
#
loop_
_entity.id
_entity.type
_entity.pdbx_description
1 polymer ?
#
loop_
_entity_poly.entity_id
_entity_poly.type
_entity_poly.pdbx_seq_one_letter_code
_entity_poly.pdbx_strand_id
1 'polypeptide(L)'
;MAGFQAELNQYKRIYAQRDGIISPEIPSLGNTTSSTAYEMGSDLNEWATVGFFGRLNYSYKGRYLAEVNYRYDGSSRFNREQRWNSFPSVSFAWNLAHESFMTENQDWVNTLKIRGSYGNLGNQATEEIYPFYSSMILGMGTGGWLLNNQKPNKAEPAKPISPLLTWETVTSYDLGLDLGMLNNRLTGTFDYFWRTTNDMVAPGEELPNTAGVTPPYTNNAKMRTTGWELSLNWRDVLNSGFSYGATLVLSDNRSKILKYPNTTKTIFDSDNKVRYYEDAMLGDIWGYETIDLARTEEQMKKHLASLPNGGQDALGSNWAAGDVMYADLNGDGKITKGNTVDDPGDRTIIGNSTPRFKFGLDLDAAWKGFDL
;
A
#
# COMPACT_ATOMS: atom_id res chain seq x y z
N MET A 1 -32.11 -5.52 -7.70
CA MET A 1 -31.63 -6.60 -6.83
C MET A 1 -31.40 -6.03 -5.43
N ALA A 2 -31.81 -6.75 -4.38
CA ALA A 2 -31.52 -6.40 -3.00
C ALA A 2 -31.20 -7.68 -2.22
N GLY A 3 -30.37 -7.58 -1.20
CA GLY A 3 -29.99 -8.74 -0.41
C GLY A 3 -29.28 -8.37 0.88
N PHE A 4 -28.95 -9.38 1.67
CA PHE A 4 -28.08 -9.23 2.82
C PHE A 4 -26.99 -10.32 2.80
N GLN A 5 -25.90 -10.06 3.49
CA GLN A 5 -24.79 -10.97 3.68
C GLN A 5 -24.41 -10.96 5.16
N ALA A 6 -24.14 -12.12 5.70
CA ALA A 6 -23.53 -12.27 7.02
C ALA A 6 -22.35 -13.22 6.92
N GLU A 7 -21.26 -12.86 7.57
CA GLU A 7 -20.03 -13.64 7.61
C GLU A 7 -19.55 -13.74 9.05
N LEU A 8 -19.18 -14.95 9.47
CA LEU A 8 -18.48 -15.21 10.72
C LEU A 8 -17.14 -15.85 10.39
N ASN A 9 -16.07 -15.21 10.78
CA ASN A 9 -14.73 -15.75 10.64
C ASN A 9 -14.22 -16.21 12.01
N GLN A 10 -13.77 -17.45 12.09
CA GLN A 10 -13.14 -18.03 13.28
C GLN A 10 -11.76 -18.55 12.88
N TYR A 11 -10.74 -18.04 13.54
CA TYR A 11 -9.38 -18.52 13.39
C TYR A 11 -8.92 -19.16 14.69
N LYS A 12 -8.58 -20.44 14.63
CA LYS A 12 -8.03 -21.18 15.73
C LYS A 12 -6.65 -21.71 15.36
N ARG A 13 -5.67 -21.38 16.17
CA ARG A 13 -4.30 -21.89 16.05
C ARG A 13 -3.94 -22.67 17.31
N ILE A 14 -3.34 -23.82 17.13
CA ILE A 14 -2.67 -24.58 18.18
C ILE A 14 -1.24 -24.79 17.73
N TYR A 15 -0.29 -24.48 18.54
CA TYR A 15 1.11 -24.71 18.24
C TYR A 15 1.80 -25.42 19.40
N ALA A 16 2.81 -26.22 19.05
CA ALA A 16 3.70 -26.86 19.99
C ALA A 16 5.12 -26.86 19.43
N GLN A 17 6.10 -26.59 20.26
CA GLN A 17 7.52 -26.60 19.91
C GLN A 17 8.30 -27.38 20.95
N ARG A 18 9.30 -28.14 20.51
CA ARG A 18 10.31 -28.79 21.35
C ARG A 18 11.67 -28.62 20.72
N ASP A 19 12.67 -28.41 21.54
CA ASP A 19 14.07 -28.29 21.11
C ASP A 19 14.80 -29.64 21.20
N GLY A 20 15.94 -29.72 20.49
CA GLY A 20 16.84 -30.87 20.55
C GLY A 20 16.35 -32.08 19.77
N ILE A 21 16.07 -31.91 18.46
CA ILE A 21 15.73 -33.04 17.58
C ILE A 21 16.86 -34.07 17.55
N ILE A 22 16.54 -35.36 17.72
CA ILE A 22 17.51 -36.45 17.74
C ILE A 22 17.94 -36.83 16.33
N SER A 23 16.98 -36.92 15.41
CA SER A 23 17.26 -37.19 14.00
C SER A 23 16.45 -36.25 13.10
N PRO A 24 17.09 -35.48 12.21
CA PRO A 24 16.40 -34.62 11.27
C PRO A 24 15.57 -35.39 10.23
N GLU A 25 15.83 -36.67 10.06
CA GLU A 25 15.07 -37.54 9.14
C GLU A 25 13.67 -37.88 9.70
N ILE A 26 13.48 -37.73 11.01
CA ILE A 26 12.20 -38.00 11.69
C ILE A 26 11.76 -36.73 12.43
N PRO A 27 11.20 -35.72 11.74
CA PRO A 27 10.78 -34.47 12.38
C PRO A 27 9.48 -34.66 13.16
N SER A 28 9.59 -35.12 14.39
CA SER A 28 8.46 -35.35 15.29
C SER A 28 8.71 -34.70 16.65
N LEU A 29 7.67 -34.16 17.28
CA LEU A 29 7.73 -33.61 18.64
C LEU A 29 8.14 -34.64 19.67
N GLY A 30 7.93 -35.94 19.41
CA GLY A 30 8.39 -37.04 20.25
C GLY A 30 9.88 -37.40 20.08
N ASN A 31 10.50 -37.01 18.95
CA ASN A 31 11.90 -37.32 18.62
C ASN A 31 12.85 -36.21 19.05
N THR A 32 12.84 -35.86 20.35
CA THR A 32 13.65 -34.79 20.93
C THR A 32 14.34 -35.24 22.20
N THR A 33 15.53 -34.71 22.47
CA THR A 33 16.32 -35.00 23.68
C THR A 33 15.86 -34.21 24.92
N SER A 34 15.22 -33.05 24.69
CA SER A 34 14.80 -32.18 25.80
C SER A 34 13.50 -32.69 26.42
N SER A 35 13.54 -32.97 27.72
CA SER A 35 12.36 -33.31 28.49
C SER A 35 11.63 -32.07 29.08
N THR A 36 12.31 -30.91 29.10
CA THR A 36 11.84 -29.70 29.79
C THR A 36 11.60 -28.51 28.89
N ALA A 37 12.24 -28.42 27.72
CA ALA A 37 12.08 -27.33 26.80
C ALA A 37 10.94 -27.62 25.80
N TYR A 38 9.72 -27.28 26.20
CA TYR A 38 8.57 -27.28 25.29
C TYR A 38 7.78 -25.98 25.41
N GLU A 39 7.27 -25.54 24.33
CA GLU A 39 6.34 -24.41 24.25
C GLU A 39 5.04 -24.89 23.61
N MET A 40 3.93 -24.53 24.20
CA MET A 40 2.60 -24.81 23.66
C MET A 40 1.71 -23.59 23.85
N GLY A 41 0.88 -23.34 22.89
CA GLY A 41 -0.10 -22.27 22.98
C GLY A 41 -1.27 -22.46 22.03
N SER A 42 -2.27 -21.65 22.22
CA SER A 42 -3.41 -21.59 21.33
C SER A 42 -3.92 -20.15 21.20
N ASP A 43 -4.27 -19.78 19.98
CA ASP A 43 -4.90 -18.50 19.65
C ASP A 43 -6.31 -18.79 19.14
N LEU A 44 -7.26 -18.03 19.57
CA LEU A 44 -8.63 -18.03 19.04
C LEU A 44 -9.00 -16.59 18.71
N ASN A 45 -9.28 -16.35 17.45
CA ASN A 45 -9.71 -15.08 16.94
C ASN A 45 -11.05 -15.23 16.20
N GLU A 46 -11.98 -14.35 16.48
CA GLU A 46 -13.30 -14.37 15.87
C GLU A 46 -13.73 -12.95 15.50
N TRP A 47 -14.32 -12.78 14.34
CA TRP A 47 -14.96 -11.53 13.94
C TRP A 47 -16.11 -11.81 13.00
N ALA A 48 -17.06 -10.90 12.93
CA ALA A 48 -18.23 -11.03 12.09
C ALA A 48 -18.53 -9.73 11.34
N THR A 49 -19.12 -9.90 10.14
CA THR A 49 -19.69 -8.79 9.37
C THR A 49 -21.12 -9.10 8.98
N VAL A 50 -21.94 -8.06 8.90
CA VAL A 50 -23.29 -8.12 8.35
C VAL A 50 -23.46 -6.93 7.43
N GLY A 51 -23.99 -7.17 6.22
CA GLY A 51 -24.21 -6.12 5.24
C GLY A 51 -25.55 -6.25 4.54
N PHE A 52 -26.17 -5.12 4.29
CA PHE A 52 -27.36 -4.99 3.43
C PHE A 52 -26.96 -4.28 2.15
N PHE A 53 -27.43 -4.79 1.02
CA PHE A 53 -27.06 -4.20 -0.26
C PHE A 53 -28.23 -4.13 -1.23
N GLY A 54 -28.17 -3.15 -2.12
CA GLY A 54 -29.08 -2.97 -3.23
C GLY A 54 -28.34 -2.55 -4.49
N ARG A 55 -28.84 -3.01 -5.64
CA ARG A 55 -28.31 -2.67 -6.96
C ARG A 55 -29.44 -2.38 -7.93
N LEU A 56 -29.33 -1.26 -8.63
CA LEU A 56 -30.25 -0.85 -9.69
C LEU A 56 -29.44 -0.61 -10.98
N ASN A 57 -29.82 -1.29 -12.05
CA ASN A 57 -29.25 -1.12 -13.38
C ASN A 57 -30.30 -0.56 -14.31
N TYR A 58 -29.91 0.40 -15.13
CA TYR A 58 -30.72 0.99 -16.16
C TYR A 58 -29.99 0.98 -17.49
N SER A 59 -30.69 0.58 -18.55
CA SER A 59 -30.18 0.64 -19.92
C SER A 59 -31.26 1.17 -20.84
N TYR A 60 -30.94 2.25 -21.53
CA TYR A 60 -31.84 2.81 -22.55
C TYR A 60 -31.26 2.62 -23.94
N LYS A 61 -31.94 1.75 -24.72
CA LYS A 61 -31.58 1.40 -26.12
C LYS A 61 -30.12 0.95 -26.31
N GLY A 62 -29.47 0.44 -25.27
CA GLY A 62 -28.04 0.09 -25.30
C GLY A 62 -27.09 1.28 -25.47
N ARG A 63 -27.61 2.51 -25.43
CA ARG A 63 -26.84 3.76 -25.59
C ARG A 63 -26.40 4.34 -24.26
N TYR A 64 -27.35 4.50 -23.35
CA TYR A 64 -27.13 5.06 -22.01
C TYR A 64 -27.28 3.97 -21.00
N LEU A 65 -26.23 3.75 -20.22
CA LEU A 65 -26.15 2.74 -19.20
C LEU A 65 -25.90 3.44 -17.86
N ALA A 66 -26.66 3.09 -16.85
CA ALA A 66 -26.45 3.62 -15.50
C ALA A 66 -26.59 2.49 -14.49
N GLU A 67 -25.76 2.53 -13.47
CA GLU A 67 -25.82 1.59 -12.35
C GLU A 67 -25.66 2.35 -11.04
N VAL A 68 -26.48 1.99 -10.05
CA VAL A 68 -26.37 2.48 -8.68
C VAL A 68 -26.30 1.28 -7.76
N ASN A 69 -25.29 1.26 -6.91
CA ASN A 69 -25.15 0.28 -5.84
C ASN A 69 -25.12 1.02 -4.51
N TYR A 70 -25.67 0.39 -3.51
CA TYR A 70 -25.61 0.86 -2.13
C TYR A 70 -25.38 -0.32 -1.21
N ARG A 71 -24.39 -0.18 -0.31
CA ARG A 71 -24.14 -1.14 0.77
C ARG A 71 -24.13 -0.41 2.12
N TYR A 72 -24.69 -1.10 3.11
CA TYR A 72 -24.66 -0.67 4.50
C TYR A 72 -24.12 -1.83 5.32
N ASP A 73 -22.86 -1.74 5.72
CA ASP A 73 -22.12 -2.84 6.32
C ASP A 73 -21.73 -2.52 7.76
N GLY A 74 -21.83 -3.54 8.62
CA GLY A 74 -21.41 -3.48 10.01
C GLY A 74 -20.36 -4.55 10.32
N SER A 75 -19.34 -4.18 11.10
CA SER A 75 -18.27 -5.08 11.54
C SER A 75 -18.14 -5.14 13.04
N SER A 76 -17.94 -6.35 13.59
CA SER A 76 -17.67 -6.53 15.00
C SER A 76 -16.29 -6.00 15.44
N ARG A 77 -15.40 -5.69 14.49
CA ARG A 77 -14.06 -5.16 14.73
C ARG A 77 -14.05 -3.73 15.27
N PHE A 78 -15.18 -3.04 15.20
CA PHE A 78 -15.34 -1.67 15.68
C PHE A 78 -16.30 -1.57 16.86
N ASN A 79 -16.13 -0.56 17.69
CA ASN A 79 -17.03 -0.28 18.78
C ASN A 79 -18.48 -0.11 18.26
N ARG A 80 -19.45 -0.37 19.12
CA ARG A 80 -20.88 -0.41 18.76
C ARG A 80 -21.35 0.84 18.02
N GLU A 81 -20.87 2.02 18.40
CA GLU A 81 -21.23 3.29 17.79
C GLU A 81 -20.52 3.57 16.46
N GLN A 82 -19.39 2.92 16.19
CA GLN A 82 -18.53 3.09 15.01
C GLN A 82 -18.61 1.91 14.03
N ARG A 83 -19.49 0.95 14.31
CA ARG A 83 -19.54 -0.34 13.64
C ARG A 83 -20.07 -0.27 12.23
N TRP A 84 -21.08 0.58 11.98
CA TRP A 84 -21.82 0.64 10.74
C TRP A 84 -21.36 1.78 9.85
N ASN A 85 -21.21 1.49 8.54
CA ASN A 85 -20.89 2.51 7.56
C ASN A 85 -21.61 2.23 6.22
N SER A 86 -21.75 3.26 5.39
CA SER A 86 -22.42 3.21 4.10
C SER A 86 -21.45 3.39 2.94
N PHE A 87 -21.63 2.58 1.90
CA PHE A 87 -20.75 2.53 0.72
C PHE A 87 -21.58 2.63 -0.57
N PRO A 88 -21.96 3.85 -0.98
CA PRO A 88 -22.61 4.08 -2.25
C PRO A 88 -21.64 3.97 -3.42
N SER A 89 -22.10 3.53 -4.58
CA SER A 89 -21.41 3.68 -5.84
C SER A 89 -22.38 3.95 -6.99
N VAL A 90 -21.92 4.71 -7.97
CA VAL A 90 -22.67 5.02 -9.18
C VAL A 90 -21.74 4.94 -10.38
N SER A 91 -22.22 4.39 -11.48
CA SER A 91 -21.54 4.43 -12.76
C SER A 91 -22.50 4.81 -13.88
N PHE A 92 -21.93 5.48 -14.86
CA PHE A 92 -22.61 5.87 -16.09
C PHE A 92 -21.75 5.53 -17.29
N ALA A 93 -22.37 5.04 -18.36
CA ALA A 93 -21.69 4.86 -19.64
C ALA A 93 -22.55 5.31 -20.80
N TRP A 94 -21.90 5.93 -21.78
CA TRP A 94 -22.51 6.34 -23.02
C TRP A 94 -21.85 5.60 -24.18
N ASN A 95 -22.62 4.77 -24.85
CA ASN A 95 -22.19 4.02 -26.01
C ASN A 95 -22.45 4.86 -27.27
N LEU A 96 -21.45 5.65 -27.65
CA LEU A 96 -21.49 6.54 -28.81
C LEU A 96 -21.66 5.80 -30.13
N ALA A 97 -21.08 4.59 -30.25
CA ALA A 97 -21.20 3.78 -31.46
C ALA A 97 -22.65 3.41 -31.80
N HIS A 98 -23.56 3.41 -30.81
CA HIS A 98 -24.97 3.13 -31.01
C HIS A 98 -25.82 4.37 -31.30
N GLU A 99 -25.22 5.56 -31.37
CA GLU A 99 -25.93 6.78 -31.72
C GLU A 99 -26.20 6.87 -33.22
N SER A 100 -27.28 7.54 -33.61
CA SER A 100 -27.71 7.65 -35.00
C SER A 100 -26.70 8.36 -35.87
N PHE A 101 -25.93 9.30 -35.36
CA PHE A 101 -24.89 10.01 -36.10
C PHE A 101 -23.64 9.16 -36.37
N MET A 102 -23.49 8.00 -35.69
CA MET A 102 -22.40 7.05 -35.90
C MET A 102 -22.73 5.92 -36.86
N THR A 103 -23.97 5.82 -37.33
CA THR A 103 -24.47 4.69 -38.14
C THR A 103 -23.66 4.49 -39.42
N GLU A 104 -23.23 5.57 -40.07
CA GLU A 104 -22.41 5.54 -41.31
C GLU A 104 -20.97 5.10 -41.07
N ASN A 105 -20.49 5.12 -39.82
CA ASN A 105 -19.10 4.81 -39.44
C ASN A 105 -18.99 3.46 -38.73
N GLN A 106 -20.05 2.67 -38.64
CA GLN A 106 -20.07 1.39 -37.86
C GLN A 106 -19.12 0.34 -38.45
N ASP A 107 -18.82 0.38 -39.73
CA ASP A 107 -17.85 -0.50 -40.38
C ASP A 107 -16.40 -0.24 -39.88
N TRP A 108 -16.14 1.01 -39.47
CA TRP A 108 -14.81 1.42 -39.05
C TRP A 108 -14.70 1.51 -37.52
N VAL A 109 -15.74 2.01 -36.83
CA VAL A 109 -15.82 2.11 -35.35
C VAL A 109 -16.98 1.25 -34.86
N ASN A 110 -16.67 0.07 -34.34
CA ASN A 110 -17.67 -0.89 -33.85
C ASN A 110 -18.05 -0.62 -32.40
N THR A 111 -17.11 -0.13 -31.60
CA THR A 111 -17.29 0.23 -30.19
C THR A 111 -16.64 1.58 -29.93
N LEU A 112 -17.40 2.48 -29.37
CA LEU A 112 -16.92 3.72 -28.81
C LEU A 112 -17.78 4.05 -27.59
N LYS A 113 -17.25 3.77 -26.40
CA LYS A 113 -17.98 3.94 -25.16
C LYS A 113 -17.16 4.75 -24.16
N ILE A 114 -17.75 5.84 -23.69
CA ILE A 114 -17.23 6.62 -22.58
C ILE A 114 -17.92 6.17 -21.31
N ARG A 115 -17.17 5.96 -20.24
CA ARG A 115 -17.69 5.57 -18.95
C ARG A 115 -17.08 6.40 -17.84
N GLY A 116 -17.86 6.60 -16.79
CA GLY A 116 -17.39 7.22 -15.56
C GLY A 116 -17.99 6.56 -14.36
N SER A 117 -17.23 6.44 -13.29
CA SER A 117 -17.72 5.88 -12.04
C SER A 117 -17.24 6.67 -10.83
N TYR A 118 -18.06 6.59 -9.80
CA TYR A 118 -17.76 7.04 -8.45
C TYR A 118 -18.17 5.93 -7.49
N GLY A 119 -17.33 5.63 -6.50
CA GLY A 119 -17.69 4.63 -5.51
C GLY A 119 -16.89 4.75 -4.23
N ASN A 120 -17.55 4.38 -3.14
CA ASN A 120 -16.93 4.21 -1.83
C ASN A 120 -16.81 2.73 -1.49
N LEU A 121 -15.65 2.33 -0.98
CA LEU A 121 -15.37 1.01 -0.43
C LEU A 121 -14.90 1.14 1.00
N GLY A 122 -15.36 0.25 1.88
CA GLY A 122 -14.91 0.18 3.26
C GLY A 122 -13.77 -0.82 3.44
N ASN A 123 -12.76 -0.43 4.19
CA ASN A 123 -11.75 -1.33 4.70
C ASN A 123 -11.86 -1.42 6.22
N GLN A 124 -11.97 -2.64 6.74
CA GLN A 124 -12.07 -2.94 8.17
C GLN A 124 -10.77 -3.53 8.74
N ALA A 125 -9.71 -3.64 7.94
CA ALA A 125 -8.47 -4.25 8.37
C ALA A 125 -7.79 -3.37 9.43
N THR A 126 -7.63 -3.92 10.61
CA THR A 126 -6.90 -3.35 11.73
C THR A 126 -5.84 -4.36 12.17
N GLU A 127 -4.73 -3.90 12.74
CA GLU A 127 -3.69 -4.79 13.26
C GLU A 127 -4.25 -5.73 14.33
N GLU A 128 -5.01 -5.19 15.27
CA GLU A 128 -5.75 -5.96 16.27
C GLU A 128 -7.20 -6.16 15.84
N ILE A 129 -7.80 -7.30 16.20
CA ILE A 129 -9.20 -7.60 15.80
C ILE A 129 -10.20 -6.73 16.56
N TYR A 130 -9.90 -6.40 17.83
CA TYR A 130 -10.74 -5.59 18.69
C TYR A 130 -9.95 -4.45 19.34
N PRO A 131 -9.49 -3.46 18.55
CA PRO A 131 -8.59 -2.40 19.01
C PRO A 131 -9.21 -1.44 20.02
N PHE A 132 -10.50 -1.57 20.30
CA PHE A 132 -11.25 -0.77 21.28
C PHE A 132 -11.34 -1.40 22.67
N TYR A 133 -10.81 -2.63 22.84
CA TYR A 133 -10.67 -3.25 24.17
C TYR A 133 -9.29 -3.02 24.73
N SER A 134 -9.28 -2.48 25.96
CA SER A 134 -8.05 -2.30 26.71
C SER A 134 -7.84 -3.51 27.63
N SER A 135 -6.68 -4.15 27.54
CA SER A 135 -6.32 -5.29 28.39
C SER A 135 -4.96 -5.09 29.04
N MET A 136 -4.84 -5.49 30.30
CA MET A 136 -3.56 -5.51 30.99
C MET A 136 -2.77 -6.76 30.59
N ILE A 137 -1.48 -6.56 30.30
CA ILE A 137 -0.57 -7.66 30.00
C ILE A 137 -0.03 -8.19 31.32
N LEU A 138 -0.24 -9.48 31.57
CA LEU A 138 0.27 -10.16 32.74
C LEU A 138 1.50 -10.99 32.38
N GLY A 139 2.62 -10.71 33.02
CA GLY A 139 3.86 -11.50 32.92
C GLY A 139 4.09 -12.31 34.16
N MET A 140 4.01 -13.64 34.07
CA MET A 140 4.27 -14.56 35.18
C MET A 140 5.77 -14.72 35.35
N GLY A 141 6.30 -14.39 36.56
CA GLY A 141 7.73 -14.50 36.85
C GLY A 141 8.65 -13.61 36.00
N THR A 142 8.13 -12.49 35.48
CA THR A 142 8.87 -11.58 34.56
C THR A 142 9.20 -10.22 35.17
N GLY A 143 8.94 -10.02 36.46
CA GLY A 143 9.30 -8.78 37.15
C GLY A 143 10.78 -8.41 37.00
N GLY A 144 11.07 -7.13 36.86
CA GLY A 144 12.42 -6.60 36.71
C GLY A 144 13.28 -6.62 37.99
N TRP A 145 12.73 -7.12 39.09
CA TRP A 145 13.37 -7.23 40.43
C TRP A 145 13.18 -8.61 41.03
N LEU A 146 13.95 -8.92 42.06
CA LEU A 146 13.84 -10.15 42.79
C LEU A 146 13.11 -9.91 44.14
N LEU A 147 12.12 -10.71 44.43
CA LEU A 147 11.47 -10.80 45.74
C LEU A 147 11.66 -12.23 46.27
N ASN A 148 12.34 -12.37 47.41
CA ASN A 148 12.72 -13.67 47.98
C ASN A 148 13.44 -14.59 46.96
N ASN A 149 14.37 -14.03 46.21
CA ASN A 149 15.15 -14.71 45.18
C ASN A 149 14.32 -15.24 43.97
N GLN A 150 13.09 -14.79 43.82
CA GLN A 150 12.22 -15.12 42.71
C GLN A 150 11.76 -13.85 41.98
N LYS A 151 11.57 -13.93 40.67
CA LYS A 151 10.96 -12.84 39.88
C LYS A 151 9.46 -12.84 40.15
N PRO A 152 8.87 -11.75 40.67
CA PRO A 152 7.44 -11.68 40.88
C PRO A 152 6.66 -11.60 39.56
N ASN A 153 5.37 -11.85 39.64
CA ASN A 153 4.47 -11.56 38.54
C ASN A 153 4.43 -10.06 38.29
N LYS A 154 4.35 -9.69 37.04
CA LYS A 154 4.27 -8.30 36.57
C LYS A 154 2.93 -8.06 35.87
N ALA A 155 2.31 -6.94 36.16
CA ALA A 155 1.21 -6.41 35.35
C ALA A 155 1.66 -5.12 34.69
N GLU A 156 1.51 -5.01 33.41
CA GLU A 156 1.77 -3.78 32.68
C GLU A 156 0.48 -2.98 32.53
N PRO A 157 0.55 -1.63 32.61
CA PRO A 157 -0.59 -0.78 32.33
C PRO A 157 -1.16 -1.12 30.95
N ALA A 158 -2.46 -1.09 30.83
CA ALA A 158 -3.13 -1.28 29.56
C ALA A 158 -2.69 -0.20 28.54
N LYS A 159 -2.51 -0.62 27.30
CA LYS A 159 -2.22 0.34 26.22
C LYS A 159 -3.41 1.28 26.03
N PRO A 160 -3.16 2.58 25.74
CA PRO A 160 -4.23 3.49 25.35
C PRO A 160 -4.98 2.96 24.12
N ILE A 161 -6.29 3.12 24.13
CA ILE A 161 -7.17 2.72 23.04
C ILE A 161 -7.85 3.94 22.43
N SER A 162 -8.28 3.83 21.16
CA SER A 162 -9.16 4.82 20.52
C SER A 162 -10.57 4.24 20.39
N PRO A 163 -11.55 4.70 21.20
CA PRO A 163 -12.92 4.23 21.10
C PRO A 163 -13.63 4.68 19.82
N LEU A 164 -13.07 5.68 19.11
CA LEU A 164 -13.61 6.26 17.88
C LEU A 164 -13.06 5.59 16.61
N LEU A 165 -12.23 4.55 16.75
CA LEU A 165 -11.69 3.84 15.60
C LEU A 165 -12.83 3.22 14.77
N THR A 166 -12.81 3.48 13.46
CA THR A 166 -13.86 3.08 12.52
C THR A 166 -13.27 2.66 11.17
N TRP A 167 -14.14 2.40 10.20
CA TRP A 167 -13.78 2.03 8.84
C TRP A 167 -12.87 3.05 8.17
N GLU A 168 -11.86 2.57 7.47
CA GLU A 168 -11.21 3.35 6.43
C GLU A 168 -12.12 3.38 5.20
N THR A 169 -12.23 4.51 4.54
CA THR A 169 -13.07 4.68 3.36
C THR A 169 -12.23 4.99 2.14
N VAL A 170 -12.31 4.13 1.13
CA VAL A 170 -11.67 4.34 -0.17
C VAL A 170 -12.68 4.95 -1.12
N THR A 171 -12.51 6.23 -1.45
CA THR A 171 -13.29 6.94 -2.46
C THR A 171 -12.56 6.87 -3.79
N SER A 172 -13.19 6.29 -4.80
CA SER A 172 -12.63 6.13 -6.14
C SER A 172 -13.45 6.91 -7.17
N TYR A 173 -12.76 7.56 -8.08
CA TYR A 173 -13.31 8.11 -9.32
C TYR A 173 -12.54 7.47 -10.47
N ASP A 174 -13.26 7.13 -11.52
CA ASP A 174 -12.71 6.51 -12.71
C ASP A 174 -13.36 7.10 -13.95
N LEU A 175 -12.55 7.38 -14.98
CA LEU A 175 -12.97 7.80 -16.31
C LEU A 175 -12.36 6.84 -17.31
N GLY A 176 -13.20 6.17 -18.09
CA GLY A 176 -12.79 5.15 -19.04
C GLY A 176 -13.29 5.39 -20.43
N LEU A 177 -12.53 4.89 -21.38
CA LEU A 177 -12.85 4.85 -22.82
C LEU A 177 -12.67 3.42 -23.32
N ASP A 178 -13.70 2.85 -23.92
CA ASP A 178 -13.64 1.56 -24.61
C ASP A 178 -13.73 1.81 -26.12
N LEU A 179 -12.79 1.26 -26.88
CA LEU A 179 -12.65 1.41 -28.33
C LEU A 179 -12.66 0.04 -29.00
N GLY A 180 -13.37 -0.07 -30.12
CA GLY A 180 -13.32 -1.21 -31.04
C GLY A 180 -13.39 -0.70 -32.47
N MET A 181 -12.41 -1.04 -33.29
CA MET A 181 -12.26 -0.56 -34.67
C MET A 181 -11.96 -1.70 -35.62
N LEU A 182 -12.20 -1.44 -36.93
CA LEU A 182 -11.85 -2.34 -38.04
C LEU A 182 -12.47 -3.74 -37.84
N ASN A 183 -13.78 -3.80 -37.60
CA ASN A 183 -14.51 -5.02 -37.25
C ASN A 183 -13.94 -5.72 -36.00
N ASN A 184 -13.60 -4.92 -34.98
CA ASN A 184 -13.00 -5.34 -33.71
C ASN A 184 -11.63 -6.03 -33.85
N ARG A 185 -10.90 -5.83 -34.95
CA ARG A 185 -9.51 -6.27 -35.06
C ARG A 185 -8.62 -5.48 -34.11
N LEU A 186 -8.86 -4.19 -33.97
CA LEU A 186 -8.25 -3.34 -32.95
C LEU A 186 -9.28 -3.07 -31.85
N THR A 187 -8.97 -3.50 -30.64
CA THR A 187 -9.75 -3.13 -29.44
C THR A 187 -8.84 -2.46 -28.42
N GLY A 188 -9.38 -1.55 -27.64
CA GLY A 188 -8.61 -0.86 -26.63
C GLY A 188 -9.47 -0.38 -25.47
N THR A 189 -8.85 -0.29 -24.32
CA THR A 189 -9.42 0.35 -23.13
C THR A 189 -8.40 1.32 -22.57
N PHE A 190 -8.87 2.48 -22.17
CA PHE A 190 -8.07 3.46 -21.44
C PHE A 190 -8.85 3.89 -20.21
N ASP A 191 -8.20 3.83 -19.04
CA ASP A 191 -8.75 4.26 -17.77
C ASP A 191 -7.84 5.28 -17.11
N TYR A 192 -8.43 6.31 -16.57
CA TYR A 192 -7.78 7.27 -15.68
C TYR A 192 -8.53 7.31 -14.36
N PHE A 193 -7.81 7.05 -13.27
CA PHE A 193 -8.41 6.97 -11.97
C PHE A 193 -7.68 7.81 -10.91
N TRP A 194 -8.45 8.25 -9.93
CA TRP A 194 -7.91 8.72 -8.67
C TRP A 194 -8.70 8.11 -7.52
N ARG A 195 -7.95 7.53 -6.62
CA ARG A 195 -8.44 6.81 -5.46
C ARG A 195 -7.91 7.48 -4.21
N THR A 196 -8.81 7.90 -3.33
CA THR A 196 -8.43 8.53 -2.07
C THR A 196 -8.86 7.62 -0.92
N THR A 197 -7.90 7.14 -0.14
CA THR A 197 -8.16 6.45 1.12
C THR A 197 -8.25 7.51 2.21
N ASN A 198 -9.45 7.67 2.75
CA ASN A 198 -9.76 8.59 3.84
C ASN A 198 -9.80 7.80 5.15
N ASP A 199 -9.58 8.50 6.25
CA ASP A 199 -9.68 7.96 7.59
C ASP A 199 -8.81 6.70 7.78
N MET A 200 -7.61 6.71 7.16
CA MET A 200 -6.65 5.62 7.31
C MET A 200 -6.20 5.52 8.75
N VAL A 201 -6.10 4.28 9.22
CA VAL A 201 -5.62 3.97 10.56
C VAL A 201 -4.11 4.17 10.62
N ALA A 202 -3.67 5.13 11.41
CA ALA A 202 -2.26 5.43 11.64
C ALA A 202 -2.02 5.66 13.13
N PRO A 203 -0.76 5.63 13.59
CA PRO A 203 -0.43 6.00 14.96
C PRO A 203 -1.01 7.36 15.30
N GLY A 204 -1.44 7.56 16.55
CA GLY A 204 -1.84 8.88 17.03
C GLY A 204 -0.67 9.87 17.00
N GLU A 205 -0.96 11.15 17.29
CA GLU A 205 0.09 12.16 17.44
C GLU A 205 1.11 11.77 18.51
N GLU A 206 2.36 12.09 18.28
CA GLU A 206 3.44 11.76 19.23
C GLU A 206 3.19 12.40 20.59
N LEU A 207 3.22 11.57 21.61
CA LEU A 207 3.14 12.02 22.99
C LEU A 207 4.55 12.34 23.51
N PRO A 208 4.68 13.30 24.45
CA PRO A 208 5.95 13.50 25.13
C PRO A 208 6.46 12.20 25.76
N ASN A 209 7.77 11.97 25.72
CA ASN A 209 8.38 10.75 26.30
C ASN A 209 8.04 10.55 27.79
N THR A 210 7.70 11.63 28.50
CA THR A 210 7.24 11.62 29.89
C THR A 210 5.88 10.93 30.08
N ALA A 211 5.10 10.75 29.01
CA ALA A 211 3.82 10.02 29.07
C ALA A 211 4.03 8.51 29.28
N GLY A 212 5.20 7.96 28.93
CA GLY A 212 5.55 6.55 29.13
C GLY A 212 4.69 5.55 28.40
N VAL A 213 3.88 6.01 27.42
CA VAL A 213 2.96 5.16 26.62
C VAL A 213 3.04 5.55 25.15
N THR A 214 2.83 4.56 24.29
CA THR A 214 2.67 4.79 22.85
C THR A 214 1.25 5.32 22.55
N PRO A 215 1.09 6.32 21.66
CA PRO A 215 -0.23 6.78 21.26
C PRO A 215 -1.03 5.64 20.59
N PRO A 216 -2.36 5.60 20.81
CA PRO A 216 -3.21 4.61 20.15
C PRO A 216 -3.32 4.91 18.65
N TYR A 217 -3.64 3.89 17.88
CA TYR A 217 -4.02 4.08 16.48
C TYR A 217 -5.36 4.81 16.36
N THR A 218 -5.46 5.71 15.40
CA THR A 218 -6.66 6.50 15.11
C THR A 218 -6.85 6.66 13.60
N ASN A 219 -8.05 7.05 13.16
CA ASN A 219 -8.35 7.34 11.76
C ASN A 219 -7.89 8.77 11.39
N ASN A 220 -6.59 9.01 11.31
CA ASN A 220 -5.99 10.35 11.20
C ASN A 220 -5.09 10.53 9.98
N ALA A 221 -4.97 9.53 9.10
CA ALA A 221 -4.18 9.63 7.89
C ALA A 221 -5.05 9.59 6.62
N LYS A 222 -4.49 10.09 5.52
CA LYS A 222 -5.15 10.17 4.21
C LYS A 222 -4.13 10.05 3.10
N MET A 223 -4.43 9.24 2.08
CA MET A 223 -3.56 9.02 0.93
C MET A 223 -4.37 9.09 -0.35
N ARG A 224 -3.76 9.57 -1.44
CA ARG A 224 -4.35 9.54 -2.79
C ARG A 224 -3.44 8.82 -3.74
N THR A 225 -4.01 7.86 -4.47
CA THR A 225 -3.37 7.22 -5.62
C THR A 225 -4.03 7.73 -6.89
N THR A 226 -3.21 8.21 -7.83
CA THR A 226 -3.65 8.63 -9.16
C THR A 226 -2.90 7.80 -10.18
N GLY A 227 -3.60 7.32 -11.21
CA GLY A 227 -2.99 6.49 -12.22
C GLY A 227 -3.81 6.41 -13.50
N TRP A 228 -3.22 5.75 -14.48
CA TRP A 228 -3.87 5.42 -15.74
C TRP A 228 -3.48 4.01 -16.18
N GLU A 229 -4.37 3.39 -16.94
CA GLU A 229 -4.19 2.05 -17.52
C GLU A 229 -4.60 2.09 -18.97
N LEU A 230 -3.80 1.47 -19.83
CA LEU A 230 -4.05 1.33 -21.28
C LEU A 230 -3.90 -0.13 -21.64
N SER A 231 -4.91 -0.70 -22.30
CA SER A 231 -4.83 -1.99 -22.94
C SER A 231 -5.18 -1.83 -24.42
N LEU A 232 -4.33 -2.34 -25.29
CA LEU A 232 -4.56 -2.38 -26.73
C LEU A 232 -4.41 -3.83 -27.18
N ASN A 233 -5.40 -4.32 -27.91
CA ASN A 233 -5.37 -5.65 -28.50
C ASN A 233 -5.61 -5.55 -29.99
N TRP A 234 -4.69 -6.12 -30.76
CA TRP A 234 -4.83 -6.37 -32.18
C TRP A 234 -5.00 -7.83 -32.44
N ARG A 235 -5.99 -8.23 -33.24
CA ARG A 235 -6.17 -9.59 -33.70
C ARG A 235 -6.68 -9.62 -35.13
N ASP A 236 -6.05 -10.41 -35.99
CA ASP A 236 -6.47 -10.57 -37.37
C ASP A 236 -6.28 -12.02 -37.84
N VAL A 237 -7.03 -12.37 -38.88
CA VAL A 237 -6.95 -13.68 -39.55
C VAL A 237 -6.79 -13.47 -41.05
N LEU A 238 -5.69 -13.93 -41.60
CA LEU A 238 -5.42 -13.86 -43.02
C LEU A 238 -6.20 -14.91 -43.81
N ASN A 239 -6.40 -14.70 -45.09
CA ASN A 239 -7.10 -15.63 -45.99
C ASN A 239 -6.45 -17.02 -46.03
N SER A 240 -5.17 -17.15 -45.67
CA SER A 240 -4.42 -18.40 -45.56
C SER A 240 -4.80 -19.24 -44.33
N GLY A 241 -5.68 -18.73 -43.46
CA GLY A 241 -6.00 -19.32 -42.17
C GLY A 241 -4.95 -19.06 -41.09
N PHE A 242 -3.96 -18.21 -41.34
CA PHE A 242 -3.03 -17.73 -40.33
C PHE A 242 -3.68 -16.65 -39.49
N SER A 243 -3.79 -16.90 -38.18
CA SER A 243 -4.25 -15.91 -37.18
C SER A 243 -3.08 -15.39 -36.40
N TYR A 244 -3.10 -14.11 -36.06
CA TYR A 244 -2.08 -13.49 -35.23
C TYR A 244 -2.71 -12.40 -34.35
N GLY A 245 -2.12 -12.20 -33.19
CA GLY A 245 -2.55 -11.21 -32.22
C GLY A 245 -1.39 -10.57 -31.49
N ALA A 246 -1.65 -9.38 -30.97
CA ALA A 246 -0.74 -8.65 -30.09
C ALA A 246 -1.54 -7.90 -29.05
N THR A 247 -1.23 -8.10 -27.79
CA THR A 247 -1.82 -7.36 -26.69
C THR A 247 -0.74 -6.55 -25.99
N LEU A 248 -0.93 -5.24 -25.93
CA LEU A 248 -0.08 -4.31 -25.19
C LEU A 248 -0.83 -3.79 -23.98
N VAL A 249 -0.25 -3.93 -22.79
CA VAL A 249 -0.77 -3.37 -21.54
C VAL A 249 0.26 -2.39 -21.00
N LEU A 250 -0.18 -1.18 -20.67
CA LEU A 250 0.66 -0.15 -20.07
C LEU A 250 -0.09 0.45 -18.88
N SER A 251 0.63 0.70 -17.77
CA SER A 251 0.04 1.41 -16.63
C SER A 251 1.09 2.19 -15.86
N ASP A 252 0.64 3.24 -15.21
CA ASP A 252 1.42 4.01 -14.24
C ASP A 252 0.53 4.52 -13.13
N ASN A 253 1.04 4.52 -11.90
CA ASN A 253 0.35 5.12 -10.78
C ASN A 253 1.33 5.73 -9.77
N ARG A 254 0.82 6.71 -9.03
CA ARG A 254 1.55 7.38 -7.94
C ARG A 254 0.64 7.55 -6.74
N SER A 255 1.18 7.30 -5.56
CA SER A 255 0.49 7.49 -4.29
C SER A 255 1.13 8.64 -3.51
N LYS A 256 0.32 9.62 -3.14
CA LYS A 256 0.72 10.79 -2.36
C LYS A 256 0.00 10.78 -1.02
N ILE A 257 0.74 11.04 0.04
CA ILE A 257 0.20 11.21 1.39
C ILE A 257 -0.39 12.61 1.50
N LEU A 258 -1.70 12.69 1.79
CA LEU A 258 -2.41 13.96 1.92
C LEU A 258 -2.51 14.44 3.37
N LYS A 259 -2.43 13.50 4.32
CA LYS A 259 -2.43 13.79 5.75
C LYS A 259 -1.74 12.65 6.50
N TYR A 260 -0.88 12.99 7.45
CA TYR A 260 -0.24 12.04 8.37
C TYR A 260 0.14 12.74 9.67
N PRO A 261 0.06 12.06 10.84
CA PRO A 261 0.36 12.66 12.14
C PRO A 261 1.87 12.79 12.39
N ASN A 262 2.56 13.53 11.54
CA ASN A 262 3.96 13.90 11.64
C ASN A 262 4.06 15.39 11.32
N THR A 263 3.65 16.20 12.28
CA THR A 263 3.54 17.66 12.12
C THR A 263 4.88 18.35 11.92
N THR A 264 5.95 17.77 12.45
CA THR A 264 7.33 18.27 12.27
C THR A 264 7.93 17.87 10.92
N LYS A 265 7.22 17.06 10.12
CA LYS A 265 7.70 16.50 8.86
C LYS A 265 9.07 15.84 9.01
N THR A 266 9.27 15.11 10.11
CA THR A 266 10.49 14.34 10.35
C THR A 266 10.63 13.25 9.28
N ILE A 267 11.82 13.14 8.66
CA ILE A 267 12.07 12.23 7.54
C ILE A 267 12.43 10.83 8.03
N PHE A 268 13.21 10.72 9.11
CA PHE A 268 13.68 9.45 9.67
C PHE A 268 13.31 9.32 11.15
N ASP A 269 13.01 8.10 11.58
CA ASP A 269 12.88 7.76 13.00
C ASP A 269 14.24 7.49 13.67
N SER A 270 14.22 7.11 14.95
CA SER A 270 15.42 6.76 15.73
C SER A 270 16.18 5.56 15.14
N ASP A 271 15.51 4.68 14.42
CA ASP A 271 16.09 3.50 13.77
C ASP A 271 16.55 3.80 12.34
N ASN A 272 16.53 5.08 11.93
CA ASN A 272 16.85 5.55 10.58
C ASN A 272 15.94 4.99 9.48
N LYS A 273 14.69 4.64 9.84
CA LYS A 273 13.64 4.25 8.88
C LYS A 273 12.91 5.50 8.40
N VAL A 274 12.58 5.53 7.11
CA VAL A 274 11.82 6.64 6.52
C VAL A 274 10.44 6.73 7.15
N ARG A 275 10.07 7.91 7.60
CA ARG A 275 8.74 8.23 8.15
C ARG A 275 7.86 8.84 7.07
N TYR A 276 6.57 8.63 7.23
CA TYR A 276 5.59 9.31 6.40
C TYR A 276 5.32 10.73 6.93
N TYR A 277 5.07 11.65 6.02
CA TYR A 277 4.68 13.04 6.31
C TYR A 277 3.74 13.55 5.21
N GLU A 278 3.06 14.63 5.48
CA GLU A 278 2.16 15.27 4.52
C GLU A 278 2.93 15.75 3.28
N ASP A 279 2.39 15.47 2.10
CA ASP A 279 2.96 15.70 0.77
C ASP A 279 4.02 14.69 0.30
N ALA A 280 4.47 13.75 1.13
CA ALA A 280 5.38 12.69 0.70
C ALA A 280 4.75 11.79 -0.37
N MET A 281 5.57 11.36 -1.33
CA MET A 281 5.19 10.27 -2.23
C MET A 281 5.51 8.93 -1.59
N LEU A 282 4.61 7.98 -1.72
CA LEU A 282 4.88 6.62 -1.24
C LEU A 282 6.08 6.03 -1.97
N GLY A 283 7.05 5.55 -1.21
CA GLY A 283 8.26 4.94 -1.75
C GLY A 283 9.42 5.91 -1.99
N ASP A 284 9.32 7.19 -1.62
CA ASP A 284 10.44 8.14 -1.72
C ASP A 284 11.66 7.63 -0.97
N ILE A 285 12.80 7.70 -1.63
CA ILE A 285 14.11 7.31 -1.10
C ILE A 285 14.90 8.59 -0.86
N TRP A 286 15.15 8.88 0.40
CA TRP A 286 15.99 9.97 0.82
C TRP A 286 17.47 9.55 0.88
N GLY A 287 18.34 10.34 0.32
CA GLY A 287 19.77 10.08 0.30
C GLY A 287 20.58 11.33 -0.03
N TYR A 288 21.86 11.15 -0.26
CA TYR A 288 22.77 12.22 -0.65
C TYR A 288 23.02 12.16 -2.15
N GLU A 289 23.06 13.31 -2.79
CA GLU A 289 23.46 13.39 -4.19
C GLU A 289 24.97 13.17 -4.34
N THR A 290 25.35 12.29 -5.25
CA THR A 290 26.73 11.91 -5.51
C THR A 290 27.27 12.73 -6.65
N ILE A 291 28.42 13.42 -6.44
CA ILE A 291 29.15 14.13 -7.51
C ILE A 291 29.93 13.13 -8.36
N ASP A 292 30.79 12.32 -7.73
CA ASP A 292 31.60 11.27 -8.36
C ASP A 292 32.20 10.36 -7.27
N LEU A 293 32.94 9.35 -7.70
CA LEU A 293 33.84 8.54 -6.87
C LEU A 293 35.24 9.09 -6.96
N ALA A 294 35.87 9.39 -5.83
CA ALA A 294 37.26 9.86 -5.81
C ALA A 294 38.20 8.76 -6.31
N ARG A 295 38.84 8.95 -7.45
CA ARG A 295 39.74 7.96 -8.05
C ARG A 295 41.16 8.06 -7.49
N THR A 296 41.55 9.20 -6.92
CA THR A 296 42.85 9.44 -6.29
C THR A 296 42.69 10.19 -4.97
N GLU A 297 43.69 10.09 -4.12
CA GLU A 297 43.77 10.85 -2.87
C GLU A 297 43.72 12.37 -3.08
N GLU A 298 44.30 12.88 -4.17
CA GLU A 298 44.27 14.29 -4.51
C GLU A 298 42.86 14.77 -4.84
N GLN A 299 42.05 13.93 -5.53
CA GLN A 299 40.65 14.25 -5.83
C GLN A 299 39.85 14.38 -4.56
N MET A 300 39.97 13.41 -3.63
CA MET A 300 39.30 13.48 -2.35
C MET A 300 39.71 14.68 -1.53
N LYS A 301 41.01 14.94 -1.42
CA LYS A 301 41.55 16.12 -0.72
C LYS A 301 41.04 17.43 -1.30
N LYS A 302 40.99 17.54 -2.65
CA LYS A 302 40.43 18.71 -3.33
C LYS A 302 38.94 18.88 -3.03
N HIS A 303 38.17 17.78 -3.04
CA HIS A 303 36.75 17.80 -2.70
C HIS A 303 36.55 18.25 -1.24
N LEU A 304 37.25 17.66 -0.28
CA LEU A 304 37.14 18.05 1.13
C LEU A 304 37.60 19.51 1.36
N ALA A 305 38.57 20.00 0.61
CA ALA A 305 39.02 21.40 0.66
C ALA A 305 37.96 22.38 0.11
N SER A 306 37.04 21.92 -0.76
CA SER A 306 35.89 22.70 -1.21
C SER A 306 34.78 22.80 -0.17
N LEU A 307 34.87 22.05 0.93
CA LEU A 307 33.90 21.97 2.03
C LEU A 307 34.57 22.47 3.34
N PRO A 308 34.86 23.79 3.47
CA PRO A 308 35.73 24.31 4.52
C PRO A 308 35.17 24.22 5.95
N ASN A 309 33.87 23.97 6.10
CA ASN A 309 33.18 24.02 7.39
C ASN A 309 32.95 22.62 8.02
N GLY A 310 33.67 21.59 7.55
CA GLY A 310 33.59 20.27 8.17
C GLY A 310 33.59 19.08 7.19
N GLY A 311 33.79 19.32 5.91
CA GLY A 311 33.89 18.24 4.92
C GLY A 311 32.68 17.31 4.91
N GLN A 312 32.93 16.01 4.89
CA GLN A 312 31.92 14.93 4.98
C GLN A 312 31.91 14.23 6.35
N ASP A 313 32.46 14.85 7.38
CA ASP A 313 32.72 14.20 8.68
C ASP A 313 31.47 13.76 9.42
N ALA A 314 30.33 14.40 9.13
CA ALA A 314 29.04 13.97 9.69
C ALA A 314 28.55 12.60 9.15
N LEU A 315 29.09 12.13 8.02
CA LEU A 315 28.75 10.84 7.42
C LEU A 315 29.74 9.73 7.77
N GLY A 316 31.01 10.10 8.06
CA GLY A 316 32.07 9.14 8.34
C GLY A 316 33.41 9.84 8.55
N SER A 317 34.48 9.06 8.65
CA SER A 317 35.83 9.53 8.83
C SER A 317 36.81 8.80 7.89
N ASN A 318 38.00 9.35 7.72
CA ASN A 318 39.09 8.76 6.92
C ASN A 318 38.73 8.62 5.42
N TRP A 319 38.16 9.67 4.85
CA TRP A 319 37.80 9.74 3.44
C TRP A 319 39.08 9.66 2.55
N ALA A 320 39.06 8.76 1.55
CA ALA A 320 40.18 8.38 0.74
C ALA A 320 39.82 8.16 -0.73
N ALA A 321 40.80 7.81 -1.55
CA ALA A 321 40.53 7.29 -2.89
C ALA A 321 39.67 6.03 -2.81
N GLY A 322 38.62 5.96 -3.65
CA GLY A 322 37.63 4.91 -3.63
C GLY A 322 36.30 5.30 -2.95
N ASP A 323 36.30 6.42 -2.19
CA ASP A 323 35.11 6.89 -1.52
C ASP A 323 34.25 7.84 -2.39
N VAL A 324 32.99 7.98 -2.02
CA VAL A 324 32.03 8.84 -2.71
C VAL A 324 32.21 10.30 -2.28
N MET A 325 32.19 11.20 -3.26
CA MET A 325 32.12 12.64 -3.06
C MET A 325 30.67 13.11 -3.13
N TYR A 326 30.12 13.63 -2.04
CA TYR A 326 28.75 14.10 -1.94
C TYR A 326 28.63 15.59 -2.25
N ALA A 327 27.45 15.97 -2.78
CA ALA A 327 27.16 17.36 -3.08
C ALA A 327 26.68 18.11 -1.84
N ASP A 328 27.24 19.30 -1.63
CA ASP A 328 26.75 20.29 -0.69
C ASP A 328 25.54 21.00 -1.32
N LEU A 329 24.35 20.58 -0.95
CA LEU A 329 23.11 21.06 -1.55
C LEU A 329 22.64 22.39 -0.96
N ASN A 330 22.96 22.66 0.31
CA ASN A 330 22.55 23.86 1.02
C ASN A 330 23.64 24.97 0.97
N GLY A 331 24.85 24.65 0.50
CA GLY A 331 25.96 25.59 0.32
C GLY A 331 26.62 26.03 1.61
N ASP A 332 26.52 25.27 2.69
CA ASP A 332 27.07 25.61 4.00
C ASP A 332 28.55 25.19 4.20
N GLY A 333 29.16 24.54 3.21
CA GLY A 333 30.54 24.10 3.19
C GLY A 333 30.81 22.84 3.99
N LYS A 334 29.82 22.00 4.21
CA LYS A 334 29.93 20.68 4.85
C LYS A 334 28.78 19.81 4.45
N ILE A 335 28.89 18.49 4.54
CA ILE A 335 27.79 17.55 4.29
C ILE A 335 27.13 17.18 5.61
N THR A 336 25.86 17.48 5.75
CA THR A 336 25.09 17.33 7.01
C THR A 336 23.91 16.39 6.91
N LYS A 337 23.50 15.87 8.08
CA LYS A 337 22.31 15.02 8.26
C LYS A 337 21.17 15.86 8.84
N GLY A 338 20.40 16.54 8.02
CA GLY A 338 19.13 17.08 8.48
C GLY A 338 18.10 15.97 8.69
N ASN A 339 17.04 16.24 9.39
CA ASN A 339 16.00 15.23 9.65
C ASN A 339 14.56 15.74 9.51
N THR A 340 14.36 16.90 8.94
CA THR A 340 13.03 17.40 8.59
C THR A 340 12.98 17.83 7.14
N VAL A 341 11.80 17.88 6.56
CA VAL A 341 11.63 18.36 5.16
C VAL A 341 12.07 19.81 4.99
N ASP A 342 11.89 20.62 6.03
CA ASP A 342 12.29 22.05 6.00
C ASP A 342 13.79 22.25 6.25
N ASP A 343 14.44 21.28 6.88
CA ASP A 343 15.90 21.24 7.10
C ASP A 343 16.41 19.80 6.89
N PRO A 344 16.56 19.38 5.62
CA PRO A 344 17.05 18.05 5.27
C PRO A 344 18.57 17.93 5.33
N GLY A 345 19.31 19.04 5.61
CA GLY A 345 20.74 19.12 5.40
C GLY A 345 21.05 18.97 3.90
N ASP A 346 21.97 18.06 3.57
CA ASP A 346 22.31 17.73 2.17
C ASP A 346 21.60 16.49 1.65
N ARG A 347 20.52 16.07 2.33
CA ARG A 347 19.68 14.98 1.85
C ARG A 347 18.65 15.50 0.86
N THR A 348 18.37 14.71 -0.15
CA THR A 348 17.29 14.96 -1.13
C THR A 348 16.61 13.65 -1.50
N ILE A 349 15.51 13.72 -2.24
CA ILE A 349 14.86 12.53 -2.78
C ILE A 349 15.66 12.07 -4.00
N ILE A 350 16.43 11.00 -3.85
CA ILE A 350 17.29 10.44 -4.90
C ILE A 350 16.61 9.38 -5.76
N GLY A 351 15.43 8.95 -5.38
CA GLY A 351 14.67 7.94 -6.13
C GLY A 351 13.32 7.64 -5.50
N ASN A 352 12.63 6.68 -6.09
CA ASN A 352 11.39 6.15 -5.56
C ASN A 352 11.34 4.63 -5.78
N SER A 353 11.02 3.86 -4.75
CA SER A 353 10.98 2.40 -4.78
C SER A 353 9.72 1.84 -5.46
N THR A 354 8.71 2.68 -5.70
CA THR A 354 7.49 2.25 -6.39
C THR A 354 7.76 2.15 -7.89
N PRO A 355 7.60 0.96 -8.51
CA PRO A 355 7.80 0.81 -9.94
C PRO A 355 6.89 1.73 -10.76
N ARG A 356 7.48 2.44 -11.70
CA ARG A 356 6.79 3.30 -12.69
C ARG A 356 6.69 2.54 -14.01
N PHE A 357 5.66 2.84 -14.80
CA PHE A 357 5.49 2.32 -16.16
C PHE A 357 5.56 0.79 -16.23
N LYS A 358 4.57 0.13 -15.68
CA LYS A 358 4.40 -1.32 -15.82
C LYS A 358 3.90 -1.60 -17.23
N PHE A 359 4.52 -2.53 -17.92
CA PHE A 359 4.11 -2.92 -19.26
C PHE A 359 4.09 -4.43 -19.43
N GLY A 360 3.23 -4.90 -20.30
CA GLY A 360 3.17 -6.28 -20.76
C GLY A 360 2.93 -6.31 -22.28
N LEU A 361 3.62 -7.18 -22.98
CA LEU A 361 3.38 -7.47 -24.39
C LEU A 361 3.17 -8.97 -24.52
N ASP A 362 2.02 -9.33 -25.08
CA ASP A 362 1.66 -10.70 -25.39
C ASP A 362 1.48 -10.83 -26.90
N LEU A 363 2.09 -11.83 -27.51
CA LEU A 363 2.03 -12.10 -28.93
C LEU A 363 1.52 -13.53 -29.14
N ASP A 364 0.46 -13.66 -29.94
CA ASP A 364 -0.09 -14.95 -30.30
C ASP A 364 -0.14 -15.17 -31.80
N ALA A 365 0.09 -16.40 -32.24
CA ALA A 365 -0.06 -16.80 -33.62
C ALA A 365 -0.52 -18.25 -33.74
N ALA A 366 -1.43 -18.53 -34.68
CA ALA A 366 -1.86 -19.88 -34.94
C ALA A 366 -2.01 -20.16 -36.44
N TRP A 367 -1.61 -21.34 -36.87
CA TRP A 367 -1.69 -21.79 -38.25
C TRP A 367 -1.71 -23.30 -38.36
N LYS A 368 -2.73 -23.86 -39.06
CA LYS A 368 -2.85 -25.29 -39.40
C LYS A 368 -2.64 -26.25 -38.23
N GLY A 369 -3.15 -25.88 -37.02
CA GLY A 369 -3.05 -26.68 -35.81
C GLY A 369 -1.80 -26.46 -34.98
N PHE A 370 -0.93 -25.53 -35.35
CA PHE A 370 0.15 -25.01 -34.53
C PHE A 370 -0.27 -23.70 -33.91
N ASP A 371 0.00 -23.49 -32.66
CA ASP A 371 -0.23 -22.26 -31.91
C ASP A 371 1.02 -21.87 -31.07
N LEU A 372 1.27 -20.60 -30.98
CA LEU A 372 2.38 -19.99 -30.25
C LEU A 372 1.85 -18.88 -29.38
#